data_6e33feb20f4194f946eef415e770e8bc
#
_entry.id   6e33feb20f4194f946eef415e770e8bc
#
_cell.length_a   1.000
_cell.length_b   1.000
_cell.length_c   1.000
_cell.angle_alpha   90.00
_cell.angle_beta   90.00
_cell.angle_gamma   90.00
#
_symmetry.space_group_name_H-M   'P 1'
#
loop_
_entity.id
_entity.type
_entity.pdbx_description
1 polymer ?
#
loop_
_entity_poly.entity_id
_entity_poly.type
_entity_poly.pdbx_seq_one_letter_code
_entity_poly.pdbx_strand_id
1 'polypeptide(L)'
;MEARDCDVIGLQEVRCRPADLPEGAFGDRHVSWAPGSLAGRNGVALLTRTAPAEVRSWGTHLVMAPGQAPTPAQALTGNTDGLPTELLPFADEGRYIEVDLADTPLTVACLYLPKGATPDPANEKTIAKQDRKMAFLTGFRDHLVRRRQECTTQGRHFLVMGDFNIAHENADLKNWKANQRNEGFLPEERQWFDTILSPDTLIDVVRAQHPDTNGPYSWWSWRGKAFVNDAGWRIDYHLASPELAS
;
A
#
# COMPACT_ATOMS: atom_id res chain seq x y z
N MET A 1 15.38 5.60 10.98
CA MET A 1 15.12 4.19 10.60
C MET A 1 15.96 3.18 11.37
N GLU A 2 17.08 3.57 11.93
CA GLU A 2 17.98 2.69 12.68
C GLU A 2 17.43 2.16 14.02
N ALA A 3 16.41 2.81 14.60
CA ALA A 3 15.88 2.44 15.92
C ALA A 3 14.98 1.18 15.94
N ARG A 4 14.58 0.65 14.78
CA ARG A 4 13.77 -0.57 14.66
C ARG A 4 14.41 -1.48 13.62
N ASP A 5 14.81 -2.65 14.08
CA ASP A 5 15.51 -3.67 13.28
C ASP A 5 14.52 -4.45 12.38
N CYS A 6 13.87 -3.74 11.43
CA CYS A 6 12.89 -4.32 10.53
C CYS A 6 13.58 -5.02 9.34
N ASP A 7 13.09 -6.19 8.94
CA ASP A 7 13.60 -6.91 7.76
C ASP A 7 13.16 -6.26 6.46
N VAL A 8 11.91 -5.78 6.42
CA VAL A 8 11.32 -5.08 5.26
C VAL A 8 10.70 -3.77 5.70
N ILE A 9 10.90 -2.71 4.91
CA ILE A 9 10.28 -1.39 5.11
C ILE A 9 9.53 -1.02 3.84
N GLY A 10 8.22 -0.77 3.96
CA GLY A 10 7.39 -0.23 2.88
C GLY A 10 7.28 1.29 2.98
N LEU A 11 7.55 1.97 1.89
CA LEU A 11 7.43 3.42 1.78
C LEU A 11 6.34 3.79 0.75
N GLN A 12 5.48 4.71 1.12
CA GLN A 12 4.49 5.31 0.24
C GLN A 12 4.81 6.81 0.06
N GLU A 13 4.25 7.40 -1.00
CA GLU A 13 4.47 8.80 -1.33
C GLU A 13 5.96 9.18 -1.51
N VAL A 14 6.75 8.26 -2.08
CA VAL A 14 8.13 8.55 -2.47
C VAL A 14 8.10 9.47 -3.70
N ARG A 15 7.78 10.74 -3.46
CA ARG A 15 7.47 11.76 -4.49
C ARG A 15 8.70 12.36 -5.16
N CYS A 16 9.83 11.71 -5.05
CA CYS A 16 11.09 12.15 -5.64
C CYS A 16 11.22 11.60 -7.07
N ARG A 17 11.82 12.36 -7.96
CA ARG A 17 12.29 11.79 -9.24
C ARG A 17 13.57 10.99 -8.99
N PRO A 18 13.80 9.89 -9.73
CA PRO A 18 15.04 9.13 -9.57
C PRO A 18 16.31 9.97 -9.62
N ALA A 19 16.36 10.95 -10.53
CA ALA A 19 17.51 11.85 -10.69
C ALA A 19 17.72 12.82 -9.51
N ASP A 20 16.70 13.05 -8.68
CA ASP A 20 16.76 13.97 -7.55
C ASP A 20 16.98 13.24 -6.21
N LEU A 21 17.03 11.91 -6.23
CA LEU A 21 17.24 11.12 -5.02
C LEU A 21 18.69 11.27 -4.54
N PRO A 22 18.94 11.73 -3.30
CA PRO A 22 20.29 11.83 -2.77
C PRO A 22 20.96 10.46 -2.70
N GLU A 23 22.27 10.43 -2.91
CA GLU A 23 23.07 9.23 -2.68
C GLU A 23 22.90 8.77 -1.22
N GLY A 24 22.74 7.47 -0.99
CA GLY A 24 22.55 6.91 0.35
C GLY A 24 21.20 7.22 1.00
N ALA A 25 20.23 7.80 0.30
CA ALA A 25 18.90 8.15 0.84
C ALA A 25 18.20 6.98 1.54
N PHE A 26 18.43 5.76 1.10
CA PHE A 26 17.82 4.53 1.66
C PHE A 26 18.79 3.71 2.53
N GLY A 27 19.96 4.28 2.88
CA GLY A 27 20.95 3.63 3.74
C GLY A 27 21.58 2.38 3.10
N ASP A 28 21.73 1.35 3.92
CA ASP A 28 22.37 0.07 3.59
C ASP A 28 21.38 -0.99 3.10
N ARG A 29 20.22 -0.58 2.62
CA ARG A 29 19.15 -1.47 2.16
C ARG A 29 19.17 -1.67 0.65
N HIS A 30 18.78 -2.88 0.22
CA HIS A 30 18.34 -3.10 -1.15
C HIS A 30 16.99 -2.41 -1.37
N VAL A 31 16.84 -1.73 -2.50
CA VAL A 31 15.65 -0.93 -2.79
C VAL A 31 14.98 -1.42 -4.05
N SER A 32 13.69 -1.70 -3.95
CA SER A 32 12.79 -1.90 -5.08
C SER A 32 11.79 -0.74 -5.09
N TRP A 33 11.83 0.11 -6.13
CA TRP A 33 11.09 1.37 -6.15
C TRP A 33 10.31 1.56 -7.45
N ALA A 34 9.00 1.75 -7.35
CA ALA A 34 8.12 2.16 -8.44
C ALA A 34 7.80 3.66 -8.28
N PRO A 35 8.55 4.55 -8.94
CA PRO A 35 8.41 6.01 -8.76
C PRO A 35 7.10 6.57 -9.35
N GLY A 36 6.51 5.87 -10.33
CA GLY A 36 5.42 6.39 -11.15
C GLY A 36 5.90 7.37 -12.22
N SER A 37 5.05 7.60 -13.22
CA SER A 37 5.33 8.47 -14.37
C SER A 37 5.13 9.95 -14.09
N LEU A 38 4.34 10.30 -13.06
CA LEU A 38 4.03 11.69 -12.71
C LEU A 38 4.99 12.21 -11.64
N ALA A 39 5.88 13.12 -12.04
CA ALA A 39 6.82 13.76 -11.14
C ALA A 39 6.14 14.40 -9.92
N GLY A 40 6.69 14.15 -8.72
CA GLY A 40 6.20 14.72 -7.47
C GLY A 40 4.89 14.12 -6.97
N ARG A 41 4.44 13.02 -7.52
CA ARG A 41 3.21 12.32 -7.10
C ARG A 41 3.46 10.83 -6.88
N ASN A 42 2.74 10.28 -5.88
CA ASN A 42 2.75 8.85 -5.58
C ASN A 42 4.16 8.28 -5.32
N GLY A 43 4.43 7.10 -5.85
CA GLY A 43 5.67 6.36 -5.65
C GLY A 43 5.61 5.44 -4.44
N VAL A 44 5.96 4.17 -4.63
CA VAL A 44 6.07 3.16 -3.57
C VAL A 44 7.41 2.48 -3.65
N ALA A 45 7.99 2.15 -2.48
CA ALA A 45 9.24 1.40 -2.44
C ALA A 45 9.20 0.34 -1.33
N LEU A 46 9.93 -0.73 -1.57
CA LEU A 46 10.27 -1.75 -0.59
C LEU A 46 11.77 -1.76 -0.36
N LEU A 47 12.17 -1.65 0.89
CA LEU A 47 13.55 -1.73 1.33
C LEU A 47 13.76 -3.06 2.05
N THR A 48 14.71 -3.88 1.61
CA THR A 48 15.01 -5.19 2.19
C THR A 48 16.45 -5.28 2.67
N ARG A 49 16.76 -6.16 3.63
CA ARG A 49 18.13 -6.40 4.11
C ARG A 49 18.97 -7.10 3.07
N THR A 50 18.39 -8.12 2.43
CA THR A 50 19.02 -8.92 1.37
C THR A 50 18.42 -8.57 0.04
N ALA A 51 19.14 -8.83 -1.05
CA ALA A 51 18.60 -8.66 -2.40
C ALA A 51 17.35 -9.55 -2.56
N PRO A 52 16.23 -9.00 -3.04
CA PRO A 52 15.07 -9.81 -3.33
C PRO A 52 15.35 -10.81 -4.46
N ALA A 53 14.72 -12.00 -4.37
CA ALA A 53 14.83 -13.01 -5.42
C ALA A 53 14.11 -12.57 -6.70
N GLU A 54 12.99 -11.87 -6.55
CA GLU A 54 12.20 -11.33 -7.66
C GLU A 54 11.55 -10.01 -7.25
N VAL A 55 11.39 -9.11 -8.23
CA VAL A 55 10.67 -7.83 -8.06
C VAL A 55 9.64 -7.72 -9.16
N ARG A 56 8.41 -7.37 -8.79
CA ARG A 56 7.28 -7.18 -9.71
C ARG A 56 6.58 -5.86 -9.43
N SER A 57 6.19 -5.16 -10.47
CA SER A 57 5.33 -3.96 -10.42
C SER A 57 4.44 -3.91 -11.66
N TRP A 58 3.45 -3.06 -11.65
CA TRP A 58 2.59 -2.87 -12.82
C TRP A 58 3.26 -1.99 -13.89
N GLY A 59 4.00 -0.97 -13.47
CA GLY A 59 4.71 -0.05 -14.35
C GLY A 59 6.22 -0.12 -14.16
N THR A 60 6.92 0.90 -14.64
CA THR A 60 8.38 0.99 -14.48
C THR A 60 8.81 0.99 -13.04
N HIS A 61 9.84 0.20 -12.71
CA HIS A 61 10.47 0.18 -11.41
C HIS A 61 12.00 0.17 -11.49
N LEU A 62 12.63 0.50 -10.38
CA LEU A 62 14.08 0.52 -10.19
C LEU A 62 14.46 -0.48 -9.10
N VAL A 63 15.58 -1.17 -9.31
CA VAL A 63 16.19 -2.04 -8.29
C VAL A 63 17.61 -1.55 -8.03
N MET A 64 17.93 -1.27 -6.77
CA MET A 64 19.21 -0.70 -6.38
C MET A 64 19.82 -1.51 -5.24
N ALA A 65 21.12 -1.75 -5.32
CA ALA A 65 21.89 -2.28 -4.21
C ALA A 65 22.17 -1.20 -3.15
N PRO A 66 22.59 -1.56 -1.94
CA PRO A 66 22.93 -0.61 -0.88
C PRO A 66 23.92 0.46 -1.35
N GLY A 67 23.66 1.71 -0.98
CA GLY A 67 24.53 2.85 -1.30
C GLY A 67 24.53 3.31 -2.76
N GLN A 68 23.81 2.63 -3.65
CA GLN A 68 23.73 3.04 -5.05
C GLN A 68 22.72 4.18 -5.26
N ALA A 69 23.07 5.11 -6.14
CA ALA A 69 22.11 6.07 -6.68
C ALA A 69 21.32 5.43 -7.83
N PRO A 70 20.03 5.77 -8.01
CA PRO A 70 19.25 5.26 -9.13
C PRO A 70 19.79 5.79 -10.46
N THR A 71 19.93 4.90 -11.42
CA THR A 71 20.34 5.25 -12.78
C THR A 71 19.26 4.82 -13.78
N PRO A 72 19.14 5.48 -14.94
CA PRO A 72 18.21 5.06 -15.99
C PRO A 72 18.44 3.61 -16.48
N ALA A 73 19.67 3.13 -16.40
CA ALA A 73 20.03 1.77 -16.79
C ALA A 73 19.45 0.69 -15.85
N GLN A 74 19.00 1.07 -14.66
CA GLN A 74 18.37 0.18 -13.69
C GLN A 74 16.84 0.14 -13.82
N ALA A 75 16.26 0.93 -14.74
CA ALA A 75 14.84 0.94 -14.97
C ALA A 75 14.38 -0.37 -15.65
N LEU A 76 13.47 -1.07 -15.01
CA LEU A 76 12.86 -2.30 -15.50
C LEU A 76 11.39 -2.02 -15.81
N THR A 77 10.90 -2.65 -16.88
CA THR A 77 9.49 -2.56 -17.23
C THR A 77 8.69 -3.51 -16.34
N GLY A 78 7.63 -3.02 -15.74
CA GLY A 78 6.66 -3.83 -15.03
C GLY A 78 5.82 -4.68 -15.99
N ASN A 79 4.99 -5.54 -15.42
CA ASN A 79 4.15 -6.44 -16.18
C ASN A 79 2.67 -6.20 -15.87
N THR A 80 1.89 -5.92 -16.92
CA THR A 80 0.44 -5.77 -16.85
C THR A 80 -0.31 -7.02 -17.30
N ASP A 81 0.40 -8.10 -17.69
CA ASP A 81 -0.25 -9.34 -18.11
C ASP A 81 -1.12 -9.91 -16.98
N GLY A 82 -2.40 -10.13 -17.31
CA GLY A 82 -3.39 -10.57 -16.33
C GLY A 82 -3.77 -9.52 -15.27
N LEU A 83 -3.31 -8.27 -15.39
CA LEU A 83 -3.80 -7.19 -14.52
C LEU A 83 -5.29 -6.92 -14.84
N PRO A 84 -6.18 -6.83 -13.82
CA PRO A 84 -7.57 -6.43 -14.03
C PRO A 84 -7.67 -5.12 -14.83
N THR A 85 -8.65 -5.04 -15.72
CA THR A 85 -8.83 -3.90 -16.62
C THR A 85 -8.97 -2.57 -15.87
N GLU A 86 -9.60 -2.62 -14.70
CA GLU A 86 -9.81 -1.47 -13.82
C GLU A 86 -8.50 -0.90 -13.26
N LEU A 87 -7.44 -1.71 -13.21
CA LEU A 87 -6.13 -1.29 -12.72
C LEU A 87 -5.20 -0.75 -13.82
N LEU A 88 -5.46 -1.05 -15.09
CA LEU A 88 -4.62 -0.57 -16.20
C LEU A 88 -4.40 0.95 -16.20
N PRO A 89 -5.42 1.80 -15.90
CA PRO A 89 -5.22 3.26 -15.82
C PRO A 89 -4.29 3.73 -14.69
N PHE A 90 -3.89 2.82 -13.79
CA PHE A 90 -3.03 3.12 -12.64
C PHE A 90 -1.64 2.49 -12.76
N ALA A 91 -1.39 1.71 -13.81
CA ALA A 91 -0.18 0.90 -13.94
C ALA A 91 1.11 1.74 -13.78
N ASP A 92 1.16 2.92 -14.41
CA ASP A 92 2.32 3.81 -14.39
C ASP A 92 2.29 4.86 -13.27
N GLU A 93 1.41 4.73 -12.28
CA GLU A 93 1.30 5.73 -11.21
C GLU A 93 2.21 5.48 -10.00
N GLY A 94 2.97 4.39 -9.96
CA GLY A 94 3.80 4.06 -8.81
C GLY A 94 2.97 3.76 -7.56
N ARG A 95 1.94 2.89 -7.69
CA ARG A 95 1.04 2.55 -6.61
C ARG A 95 1.23 1.18 -6.02
N TYR A 96 1.93 0.30 -6.72
CA TYR A 96 2.12 -1.08 -6.29
C TYR A 96 3.48 -1.62 -6.73
N ILE A 97 4.15 -2.27 -5.80
CA ILE A 97 5.36 -3.04 -6.03
C ILE A 97 5.38 -4.23 -5.07
N GLU A 98 5.89 -5.36 -5.50
CA GLU A 98 6.09 -6.52 -4.65
C GLU A 98 7.46 -7.16 -4.86
N VAL A 99 7.95 -7.83 -3.83
CA VAL A 99 9.22 -8.56 -3.84
C VAL A 99 9.04 -9.95 -3.24
N ASP A 100 9.77 -10.91 -3.80
CA ASP A 100 9.99 -12.21 -3.17
C ASP A 100 11.26 -12.12 -2.34
N LEU A 101 11.16 -12.37 -1.04
CA LEU A 101 12.35 -12.47 -0.20
C LEU A 101 13.15 -13.72 -0.57
N ALA A 102 14.48 -13.57 -0.64
CA ALA A 102 15.37 -14.67 -1.02
C ALA A 102 15.50 -15.73 0.06
N ASP A 103 15.53 -15.28 1.33
CA ASP A 103 15.87 -16.14 2.49
C ASP A 103 14.62 -16.68 3.20
N THR A 104 13.42 -16.29 2.77
CA THR A 104 12.15 -16.66 3.39
C THR A 104 11.08 -16.86 2.33
N PRO A 105 10.22 -17.88 2.42
CA PRO A 105 9.15 -18.10 1.48
C PRO A 105 8.02 -17.07 1.67
N LEU A 106 8.35 -15.78 1.58
CA LEU A 106 7.45 -14.66 1.78
C LEU A 106 7.52 -13.69 0.59
N THR A 107 6.37 -13.38 0.02
CA THR A 107 6.16 -12.30 -0.93
C THR A 107 5.58 -11.10 -0.17
N VAL A 108 6.24 -9.95 -0.26
CA VAL A 108 5.79 -8.70 0.36
C VAL A 108 5.44 -7.70 -0.71
N ALA A 109 4.23 -7.14 -0.62
CA ALA A 109 3.76 -6.07 -1.49
C ALA A 109 3.62 -4.75 -0.74
N CYS A 110 3.92 -3.63 -1.41
CA CYS A 110 3.69 -2.28 -0.92
C CYS A 110 2.65 -1.58 -1.79
N LEU A 111 1.63 -1.02 -1.16
CA LEU A 111 0.50 -0.35 -1.79
C LEU A 111 0.42 1.12 -1.37
N TYR A 112 0.08 1.99 -2.33
CA TYR A 112 -0.45 3.33 -2.08
C TYR A 112 -1.78 3.50 -2.80
N LEU A 113 -2.88 3.30 -2.08
CA LEU A 113 -4.24 3.33 -2.62
C LEU A 113 -4.68 4.77 -2.94
N PRO A 114 -5.43 5.03 -4.02
CA PRO A 114 -5.98 6.36 -4.30
C PRO A 114 -6.83 6.90 -3.14
N LYS A 115 -6.60 8.15 -2.75
CA LYS A 115 -7.32 8.77 -1.63
C LYS A 115 -8.83 8.89 -1.87
N GLY A 116 -9.27 9.11 -3.12
CA GLY A 116 -10.66 9.41 -3.41
C GLY A 116 -11.06 10.85 -3.03
N ALA A 117 -12.35 11.11 -2.95
CA ALA A 117 -12.95 12.35 -2.50
C ALA A 117 -14.33 12.09 -1.92
N THR A 118 -14.79 12.92 -0.99
CA THR A 118 -16.20 12.94 -0.56
C THR A 118 -17.07 13.34 -1.76
N PRO A 119 -18.00 12.51 -2.22
CA PRO A 119 -18.85 12.83 -3.35
C PRO A 119 -19.75 14.04 -3.04
N ASP A 120 -19.69 15.04 -3.92
CA ASP A 120 -20.57 16.21 -3.87
C ASP A 120 -21.37 16.27 -5.19
N PRO A 121 -22.71 16.13 -5.16
CA PRO A 121 -23.54 16.20 -6.37
C PRO A 121 -23.39 17.50 -7.17
N ALA A 122 -22.97 18.59 -6.54
CA ALA A 122 -22.70 19.86 -7.18
C ALA A 122 -21.28 19.95 -7.79
N ASN A 123 -20.43 18.92 -7.61
CA ASN A 123 -19.03 18.94 -8.04
C ASN A 123 -18.64 17.63 -8.72
N GLU A 124 -18.78 17.58 -10.04
CA GLU A 124 -18.43 16.40 -10.87
C GLU A 124 -17.00 15.91 -10.67
N LYS A 125 -16.04 16.79 -10.31
CA LYS A 125 -14.65 16.39 -10.07
C LYS A 125 -14.50 15.50 -8.83
N THR A 126 -15.31 15.74 -7.78
CA THR A 126 -15.28 14.90 -6.57
C THR A 126 -15.91 13.56 -6.85
N ILE A 127 -17.00 13.53 -7.63
CA ILE A 127 -17.66 12.28 -8.07
C ILE A 127 -16.66 11.46 -8.89
N ALA A 128 -16.10 12.03 -9.96
CA ALA A 128 -15.16 11.32 -10.82
C ALA A 128 -13.91 10.81 -10.06
N LYS A 129 -13.45 11.56 -9.05
CA LYS A 129 -12.32 11.15 -8.23
C LYS A 129 -12.68 9.96 -7.32
N GLN A 130 -13.90 9.92 -6.79
CA GLN A 130 -14.38 8.79 -5.99
C GLN A 130 -14.65 7.57 -6.88
N ASP A 131 -15.29 7.75 -8.03
CA ASP A 131 -15.54 6.67 -8.99
C ASP A 131 -14.21 6.02 -9.43
N ARG A 132 -13.18 6.83 -9.65
CA ARG A 132 -11.84 6.34 -9.95
C ARG A 132 -11.25 5.50 -8.82
N LYS A 133 -11.45 5.90 -7.55
CA LYS A 133 -11.04 5.09 -6.39
C LYS A 133 -11.82 3.78 -6.35
N MET A 134 -13.14 3.81 -6.55
CA MET A 134 -13.97 2.60 -6.52
C MET A 134 -13.60 1.62 -7.64
N ALA A 135 -13.27 2.12 -8.83
CA ALA A 135 -12.73 1.28 -9.92
C ALA A 135 -11.41 0.61 -9.51
N PHE A 136 -10.48 1.38 -8.90
CA PHE A 136 -9.25 0.80 -8.36
C PHE A 136 -9.55 -0.31 -7.35
N LEU A 137 -10.44 -0.08 -6.39
CA LEU A 137 -10.82 -1.04 -5.35
C LEU A 137 -11.35 -2.35 -5.96
N THR A 138 -12.22 -2.25 -6.98
CA THR A 138 -12.77 -3.41 -7.68
C THR A 138 -11.66 -4.28 -8.29
N GLY A 139 -10.81 -3.69 -9.10
CA GLY A 139 -9.70 -4.42 -9.73
C GLY A 139 -8.67 -4.90 -8.72
N PHE A 140 -8.43 -4.13 -7.65
CA PHE A 140 -7.44 -4.50 -6.64
C PHE A 140 -7.86 -5.70 -5.80
N ARG A 141 -9.16 -5.87 -5.51
CA ARG A 141 -9.68 -7.09 -4.89
C ARG A 141 -9.31 -8.32 -5.71
N ASP A 142 -9.58 -8.29 -7.01
CA ASP A 142 -9.34 -9.43 -7.90
C ASP A 142 -7.82 -9.69 -8.06
N HIS A 143 -7.03 -8.64 -8.08
CA HIS A 143 -5.56 -8.73 -8.06
C HIS A 143 -5.05 -9.40 -6.78
N LEU A 144 -5.53 -8.99 -5.59
CA LEU A 144 -5.13 -9.58 -4.30
C LEU A 144 -5.47 -11.07 -4.23
N VAL A 145 -6.70 -11.45 -4.64
CA VAL A 145 -7.13 -12.86 -4.66
C VAL A 145 -6.18 -13.70 -5.53
N ARG A 146 -5.91 -13.23 -6.75
CA ARG A 146 -4.99 -13.89 -7.67
C ARG A 146 -3.58 -14.00 -7.08
N ARG A 147 -3.00 -12.90 -6.60
CA ARG A 147 -1.62 -12.91 -6.07
C ARG A 147 -1.47 -13.83 -4.88
N ARG A 148 -2.43 -13.84 -3.95
CA ARG A 148 -2.42 -14.77 -2.82
C ARG A 148 -2.45 -16.24 -3.30
N GLN A 149 -3.31 -16.57 -4.27
CA GLN A 149 -3.38 -17.93 -4.83
C GLN A 149 -2.07 -18.34 -5.50
N GLU A 150 -1.48 -17.46 -6.29
CA GLU A 150 -0.20 -17.71 -6.96
C GLU A 150 0.92 -17.93 -5.93
N CYS A 151 1.01 -17.11 -4.88
CA CYS A 151 1.96 -17.31 -3.79
C CYS A 151 1.75 -18.65 -3.09
N THR A 152 0.52 -19.02 -2.76
CA THR A 152 0.20 -20.33 -2.14
C THR A 152 0.64 -21.49 -3.03
N THR A 153 0.38 -21.41 -4.34
CA THR A 153 0.80 -22.45 -5.32
C THR A 153 2.32 -22.58 -5.39
N GLN A 154 3.04 -21.49 -5.16
CA GLN A 154 4.51 -21.46 -5.13
C GLN A 154 5.09 -21.82 -3.74
N GLY A 155 4.24 -22.19 -2.77
CA GLY A 155 4.66 -22.46 -1.40
C GLY A 155 5.14 -21.22 -0.64
N ARG A 156 4.63 -20.04 -0.99
CA ARG A 156 4.99 -18.76 -0.38
C ARG A 156 3.81 -18.17 0.39
N HIS A 157 4.11 -17.50 1.49
CA HIS A 157 3.17 -16.62 2.18
C HIS A 157 3.05 -15.28 1.43
N PHE A 158 1.94 -14.58 1.67
CA PHE A 158 1.69 -13.27 1.07
C PHE A 158 1.39 -12.23 2.14
N LEU A 159 2.04 -11.08 2.05
CA LEU A 159 1.81 -9.89 2.86
C LEU A 159 1.66 -8.68 1.96
N VAL A 160 0.55 -7.97 2.05
CA VAL A 160 0.41 -6.63 1.47
C VAL A 160 0.35 -5.60 2.58
N MET A 161 1.18 -4.57 2.47
CA MET A 161 1.24 -3.47 3.43
C MET A 161 1.22 -2.11 2.73
N GLY A 162 0.84 -1.07 3.46
CA GLY A 162 0.89 0.30 2.96
C GLY A 162 -0.32 1.13 3.33
N ASP A 163 -0.43 2.29 2.66
CA ASP A 163 -1.52 3.24 2.85
C ASP A 163 -2.71 2.87 1.96
N PHE A 164 -3.78 2.39 2.61
CA PHE A 164 -5.04 2.04 1.96
C PHE A 164 -6.00 3.24 1.85
N ASN A 165 -5.69 4.36 2.51
CA ASN A 165 -6.55 5.53 2.51
C ASN A 165 -8.02 5.23 2.91
N ILE A 166 -8.24 4.21 3.73
CA ILE A 166 -9.54 3.78 4.25
C ILE A 166 -9.36 3.35 5.71
N ALA A 167 -10.17 3.86 6.61
CA ALA A 167 -10.38 3.29 7.93
C ALA A 167 -11.53 2.26 7.83
N HIS A 168 -11.27 1.01 8.19
CA HIS A 168 -12.24 -0.08 7.98
C HIS A 168 -13.37 -0.06 9.01
N GLU A 169 -13.02 -0.12 10.29
CA GLU A 169 -13.98 -0.21 11.38
C GLU A 169 -14.16 1.12 12.13
N ASN A 170 -15.20 1.19 12.96
CA ASN A 170 -15.39 2.35 13.83
C ASN A 170 -14.21 2.55 14.81
N ALA A 171 -13.56 1.46 15.21
CA ALA A 171 -12.38 1.48 16.05
C ALA A 171 -11.15 2.10 15.36
N ASP A 172 -11.14 2.14 14.02
CA ASP A 172 -10.04 2.65 13.22
C ASP A 172 -10.06 4.17 13.02
N LEU A 173 -11.07 4.85 13.58
CA LEU A 173 -11.25 6.29 13.43
C LEU A 173 -11.78 6.91 14.71
N LYS A 174 -11.01 7.79 15.37
CA LYS A 174 -11.40 8.41 16.63
C LYS A 174 -12.77 9.11 16.55
N ASN A 175 -12.97 9.91 15.54
CA ASN A 175 -14.20 10.71 15.35
C ASN A 175 -15.11 10.09 14.27
N TRP A 176 -15.29 8.77 14.27
CA TRP A 176 -15.99 8.04 13.22
C TRP A 176 -17.43 8.55 12.97
N LYS A 177 -18.18 8.96 14.02
CA LYS A 177 -19.56 9.45 13.90
C LYS A 177 -19.67 10.69 13.00
N ALA A 178 -18.68 11.60 13.07
CA ALA A 178 -18.66 12.81 12.27
C ALA A 178 -18.12 12.58 10.84
N ASN A 179 -17.47 11.43 10.59
CA ASN A 179 -16.77 11.14 9.34
C ASN A 179 -17.47 10.10 8.45
N GLN A 180 -18.67 9.65 8.79
CA GLN A 180 -19.39 8.58 8.06
C GLN A 180 -19.68 8.91 6.58
N ARG A 181 -19.57 10.17 6.18
CA ARG A 181 -19.78 10.64 4.81
C ARG A 181 -18.52 11.18 4.16
N ASN A 182 -17.35 10.99 4.78
CA ASN A 182 -16.08 11.49 4.27
C ASN A 182 -15.30 10.38 3.56
N GLU A 183 -14.56 10.76 2.54
CA GLU A 183 -13.63 9.86 1.86
C GLU A 183 -12.69 9.20 2.87
N GLY A 184 -12.39 7.93 2.66
CA GLY A 184 -11.63 7.10 3.58
C GLY A 184 -12.48 6.45 4.68
N PHE A 185 -13.78 6.77 4.78
CA PHE A 185 -14.70 6.12 5.73
C PHE A 185 -16.13 5.95 5.16
N LEU A 186 -16.28 6.05 3.86
CA LEU A 186 -17.58 5.84 3.20
C LEU A 186 -18.03 4.37 3.33
N PRO A 187 -19.33 4.10 3.41
CA PRO A 187 -19.84 2.73 3.56
C PRO A 187 -19.33 1.77 2.50
N GLU A 188 -19.28 2.18 1.24
CA GLU A 188 -18.79 1.38 0.12
C GLU A 188 -17.29 1.07 0.20
N GLU A 189 -16.47 1.98 0.73
CA GLU A 189 -15.04 1.76 0.96
C GLU A 189 -14.82 0.72 2.06
N ARG A 190 -15.58 0.81 3.14
CA ARG A 190 -15.54 -0.14 4.27
C ARG A 190 -16.03 -1.53 3.86
N GLN A 191 -17.13 -1.58 3.10
CA GLN A 191 -17.66 -2.83 2.56
C GLN A 191 -16.64 -3.52 1.64
N TRP A 192 -15.83 -2.77 0.92
CA TRP A 192 -14.75 -3.35 0.12
C TRP A 192 -13.75 -4.12 1.02
N PHE A 193 -13.35 -3.58 2.17
CA PHE A 193 -12.51 -4.29 3.14
C PHE A 193 -13.15 -5.61 3.58
N ASP A 194 -14.46 -5.64 3.82
CA ASP A 194 -15.19 -6.86 4.17
C ASP A 194 -15.05 -7.95 3.07
N THR A 195 -14.84 -7.55 1.83
CA THR A 195 -14.68 -8.50 0.71
C THR A 195 -13.29 -9.12 0.61
N ILE A 196 -12.27 -8.53 1.22
CA ILE A 196 -10.89 -9.01 1.14
C ILE A 196 -10.39 -9.64 2.45
N LEU A 197 -11.08 -9.37 3.56
CA LEU A 197 -10.74 -9.89 4.88
C LEU A 197 -11.63 -11.07 5.26
N SER A 198 -11.04 -12.20 5.52
CA SER A 198 -11.70 -13.37 6.11
C SER A 198 -10.64 -14.34 6.64
N PRO A 199 -11.02 -15.32 7.50
CA PRO A 199 -10.09 -16.38 7.94
C PRO A 199 -9.44 -17.17 6.80
N ASP A 200 -10.05 -17.18 5.62
CA ASP A 200 -9.58 -17.94 4.46
C ASP A 200 -8.91 -17.05 3.38
N THR A 201 -8.89 -15.74 3.55
CA THR A 201 -8.33 -14.80 2.56
C THR A 201 -7.14 -14.04 3.11
N LEU A 202 -7.36 -12.86 3.67
CA LEU A 202 -6.34 -12.04 4.29
C LEU A 202 -6.75 -11.67 5.70
N ILE A 203 -5.80 -11.62 6.60
CA ILE A 203 -5.96 -11.21 7.99
C ILE A 203 -5.36 -9.82 8.18
N ASP A 204 -6.11 -8.91 8.77
CA ASP A 204 -5.56 -7.65 9.28
C ASP A 204 -4.76 -7.95 10.56
N VAL A 205 -3.44 -8.01 10.41
CA VAL A 205 -2.51 -8.42 11.48
C VAL A 205 -2.60 -7.49 12.68
N VAL A 206 -2.70 -6.19 12.45
CA VAL A 206 -2.76 -5.21 13.54
C VAL A 206 -4.08 -5.33 14.30
N ARG A 207 -5.22 -5.45 13.61
CA ARG A 207 -6.52 -5.63 14.26
C ARG A 207 -6.61 -6.96 14.99
N ALA A 208 -6.04 -8.04 14.44
CA ALA A 208 -6.00 -9.35 15.11
C ALA A 208 -5.24 -9.30 16.44
N GLN A 209 -4.18 -8.49 16.53
CA GLN A 209 -3.40 -8.29 17.77
C GLN A 209 -4.05 -7.29 18.74
N HIS A 210 -4.96 -6.45 18.27
CA HIS A 210 -5.62 -5.39 19.06
C HIS A 210 -7.15 -5.40 18.86
N PRO A 211 -7.85 -6.52 19.09
CA PRO A 211 -9.25 -6.69 18.70
C PRO A 211 -10.20 -5.72 19.41
N ASP A 212 -9.94 -5.40 20.69
CA ASP A 212 -10.82 -4.60 21.53
C ASP A 212 -10.31 -3.16 21.75
N THR A 213 -9.36 -2.69 20.93
CA THR A 213 -8.71 -1.40 21.10
C THR A 213 -9.15 -0.41 20.02
N ASN A 214 -9.50 0.83 20.43
CA ASN A 214 -9.62 1.91 19.47
C ASN A 214 -8.24 2.30 18.94
N GLY A 215 -8.08 2.32 17.61
CA GLY A 215 -6.76 2.37 16.98
C GLY A 215 -6.14 0.96 16.93
N PRO A 216 -4.80 0.82 17.05
CA PRO A 216 -3.85 1.93 17.04
C PRO A 216 -3.89 2.72 15.74
N TYR A 217 -3.90 4.05 15.83
CA TYR A 217 -3.96 4.90 14.65
C TYR A 217 -2.59 4.99 13.98
N SER A 218 -2.60 5.23 12.66
CA SER A 218 -1.38 5.35 11.85
C SER A 218 -1.21 6.75 11.23
N TRP A 219 -2.28 7.53 11.18
CA TRP A 219 -2.27 8.87 10.58
C TRP A 219 -3.05 9.89 11.42
N TRP A 220 -2.55 11.14 11.50
CA TRP A 220 -3.19 12.27 12.15
C TRP A 220 -3.14 13.50 11.26
N SER A 221 -4.26 14.23 11.20
CA SER A 221 -4.28 15.52 10.51
C SER A 221 -3.32 16.52 11.18
N TRP A 222 -2.68 17.34 10.36
CA TRP A 222 -1.89 18.50 10.86
C TRP A 222 -2.75 19.61 11.47
N ARG A 223 -4.09 19.54 11.35
CA ARG A 223 -5.04 20.55 11.83
C ARG A 223 -5.57 20.17 13.22
N GLY A 224 -5.96 21.18 13.99
CA GLY A 224 -6.78 20.99 15.20
C GLY A 224 -6.11 20.25 16.36
N LYS A 225 -4.77 20.21 16.42
CA LYS A 225 -4.01 19.43 17.42
C LYS A 225 -4.38 17.93 17.41
N ALA A 226 -4.69 17.38 16.24
CA ALA A 226 -5.17 16.01 16.12
C ALA A 226 -4.22 14.98 16.75
N PHE A 227 -2.90 15.12 16.54
CA PHE A 227 -1.89 14.24 17.14
C PHE A 227 -1.89 14.31 18.68
N VAL A 228 -1.96 15.52 19.25
CA VAL A 228 -1.97 15.72 20.72
C VAL A 228 -3.24 15.14 21.37
N ASN A 229 -4.37 15.23 20.66
CA ASN A 229 -5.67 14.73 21.11
C ASN A 229 -5.91 13.26 20.73
N ASP A 230 -4.93 12.62 20.13
CA ASP A 230 -5.03 11.27 19.55
C ASP A 230 -6.28 11.09 18.66
N ALA A 231 -6.61 12.13 17.89
CA ALA A 231 -7.72 12.13 16.93
C ALA A 231 -7.23 11.57 15.58
N GLY A 232 -6.85 10.30 15.60
CA GLY A 232 -6.21 9.61 14.49
C GLY A 232 -7.14 8.76 13.64
N TRP A 233 -6.55 8.28 12.56
CA TRP A 233 -7.09 7.31 11.60
C TRP A 233 -6.11 6.15 11.49
N ARG A 234 -6.58 4.93 11.38
CA ARG A 234 -5.79 3.77 10.96
C ARG A 234 -6.11 3.53 9.49
N ILE A 235 -5.20 3.93 8.64
CA ILE A 235 -5.30 3.82 7.17
C ILE A 235 -4.15 3.06 6.56
N ASP A 236 -3.12 2.76 7.35
CA ASP A 236 -2.00 1.90 6.98
C ASP A 236 -2.22 0.50 7.55
N TYR A 237 -2.05 -0.51 6.72
CA TYR A 237 -2.36 -1.90 7.06
C TYR A 237 -1.21 -2.84 6.77
N HIS A 238 -1.25 -3.98 7.47
CA HIS A 238 -0.51 -5.20 7.17
C HIS A 238 -1.55 -6.31 7.02
N LEU A 239 -1.83 -6.71 5.77
CA LEU A 239 -2.79 -7.76 5.47
C LEU A 239 -2.01 -9.00 5.03
N ALA A 240 -2.09 -10.05 5.82
CA ALA A 240 -1.29 -11.27 5.65
C ALA A 240 -2.16 -12.47 5.25
N SER A 241 -1.59 -13.41 4.50
CA SER A 241 -2.19 -14.72 4.34
C SER A 241 -2.38 -15.39 5.71
N PRO A 242 -3.44 -16.19 5.92
CA PRO A 242 -3.77 -16.76 7.24
C PRO A 242 -2.63 -17.51 7.88
N GLU A 243 -1.86 -18.25 7.09
CA GLU A 243 -0.71 -19.06 7.55
C GLU A 243 0.47 -18.20 8.04
N LEU A 244 0.56 -16.95 7.60
CA LEU A 244 1.56 -15.99 8.09
C LEU A 244 1.08 -15.26 9.33
N ALA A 245 -0.23 -15.09 9.47
CA ALA A 245 -0.84 -14.35 10.58
C ALA A 245 -1.09 -15.23 11.85
N SER A 246 -0.88 -16.54 11.75
CA SER A 246 -1.11 -17.55 12.82
C SER A 246 -0.05 -17.58 13.91
#